data_32956f3995f69f7f1d12181617548744
#
_entry.id   32956f3995f69f7f1d12181617548744
#
_cell.length_a   1.000
_cell.length_b   1.000
_cell.length_c   1.000
_cell.angle_alpha   90.00
_cell.angle_beta   90.00
_cell.angle_gamma   90.00
#
_symmetry.space_group_name_H-M   'P 1'
#
loop_
_entity.id
_entity.type
_entity.pdbx_description
1 polymer ?
#
loop_
_entity_poly.entity_id
_entity_poly.type
_entity_poly.pdbx_seq_one_letter_code
_entity_poly.pdbx_strand_id
1 'polypeptide(L)'
;MIRLRRLRENEVLRNMVRETQISKSDLVYPVFIKEGTNEKNLVDSMPGIYQYTLDRFDEELERIQAAGIPAILIFGIPEHKDECGSGAYDENGITQRAVREIKKKAPELLIIADVCLCEYTSHGHCGLVKDGKILNDETLPLLAKMAVTLAKAGADMIAPSDMMDGHIAYLRKALDENGCVDTLLMGYSAKFASGYYSPFRDAAHSAPAFGDRRTYQMDPANGREALRECEADIEEGADIIMVKPALAYLDIVKAVRGETKHPLAVYNVSGEYSMVKAAAINGWIDEKRIVMENMIAMKRAGADIIITYHALDVARWLQDEQ
;
A
#
# COMPACT_ATOMS: atom_id res chain seq x y z
N MET A 1 -11.85 43.75 -17.40
CA MET A 1 -12.33 42.37 -17.36
C MET A 1 -11.12 41.44 -17.25
N ILE A 2 -11.06 40.58 -16.21
CA ILE A 2 -10.04 39.51 -16.04
C ILE A 2 -10.44 38.31 -16.91
N ARG A 3 -9.52 37.79 -17.74
CA ARG A 3 -9.77 36.67 -18.67
C ARG A 3 -8.84 35.48 -18.39
N LEU A 4 -9.16 34.66 -17.40
CA LEU A 4 -8.39 33.47 -17.03
C LEU A 4 -8.40 32.40 -18.13
N ARG A 5 -9.37 32.40 -19.05
CA ARG A 5 -9.44 31.46 -20.19
C ARG A 5 -8.23 31.51 -21.12
N ARG A 6 -7.48 32.63 -21.14
CA ARG A 6 -6.30 32.76 -22.01
C ARG A 6 -5.28 31.67 -21.84
N LEU A 7 -5.09 31.17 -20.60
CA LEU A 7 -4.16 30.09 -20.29
C LEU A 7 -4.69 28.69 -20.67
N ARG A 8 -5.92 28.59 -21.21
CA ARG A 8 -6.56 27.32 -21.58
C ARG A 8 -6.74 27.15 -23.08
N GLU A 9 -6.30 28.13 -23.90
CA GLU A 9 -6.64 28.27 -25.31
C GLU A 9 -6.24 27.03 -26.13
N ASN A 10 -5.04 26.52 -25.91
CA ASN A 10 -4.55 25.36 -26.62
C ASN A 10 -3.75 24.42 -25.71
N GLU A 11 -3.44 23.22 -26.19
CA GLU A 11 -2.80 22.16 -25.42
C GLU A 11 -1.36 22.52 -25.03
N VAL A 12 -0.59 23.10 -25.94
CA VAL A 12 0.80 23.52 -25.69
C VAL A 12 0.84 24.48 -24.50
N LEU A 13 -0.03 25.50 -24.50
CA LEU A 13 -0.10 26.46 -23.42
C LEU A 13 -0.55 25.83 -22.10
N ARG A 14 -1.56 24.94 -22.14
CA ARG A 14 -1.98 24.20 -20.94
C ARG A 14 -0.85 23.36 -20.35
N ASN A 15 -0.05 22.70 -21.20
CA ASN A 15 1.10 21.90 -20.74
C ASN A 15 2.22 22.78 -20.16
N MET A 16 2.48 23.98 -20.73
CA MET A 16 3.48 24.91 -20.20
C MET A 16 3.16 25.44 -18.80
N VAL A 17 1.88 25.62 -18.47
CA VAL A 17 1.45 26.18 -17.19
C VAL A 17 0.95 25.12 -16.21
N ARG A 18 1.13 23.84 -16.54
CA ARG A 18 0.71 22.71 -15.70
C ARG A 18 1.58 22.63 -14.44
N GLU A 19 0.94 22.73 -13.27
CA GLU A 19 1.62 22.73 -11.97
C GLU A 19 1.91 21.31 -11.46
N THR A 20 1.06 20.33 -11.83
CA THR A 20 1.14 18.96 -11.32
C THR A 20 1.33 17.98 -12.48
N GLN A 21 2.30 17.11 -12.32
CA GLN A 21 2.58 16.04 -13.27
C GLN A 21 2.67 14.71 -12.53
N ILE A 22 2.40 13.62 -13.24
CA ILE A 22 2.60 12.24 -12.77
C ILE A 22 3.73 11.60 -13.57
N SER A 23 4.57 10.84 -12.91
CA SER A 23 5.65 10.07 -13.53
C SER A 23 5.62 8.62 -13.04
N LYS A 24 6.32 7.73 -13.74
CA LYS A 24 6.45 6.34 -13.30
C LYS A 24 7.11 6.22 -11.93
N SER A 25 8.04 7.12 -11.59
CA SER A 25 8.72 7.14 -10.29
C SER A 25 7.81 7.45 -9.11
N ASP A 26 6.58 7.93 -9.36
CA ASP A 26 5.59 8.16 -8.32
C ASP A 26 4.80 6.89 -7.95
N LEU A 27 4.94 5.80 -8.73
CA LEU A 27 4.04 4.64 -8.67
C LEU A 27 4.63 3.48 -7.88
N VAL A 28 3.80 2.87 -7.04
CA VAL A 28 4.05 1.57 -6.40
C VAL A 28 2.94 0.61 -6.78
N TYR A 29 3.30 -0.59 -7.23
CA TYR A 29 2.34 -1.62 -7.62
C TYR A 29 2.16 -2.68 -6.54
N PRO A 30 0.95 -2.84 -5.96
CA PRO A 30 0.65 -3.88 -4.98
C PRO A 30 0.53 -5.25 -5.65
N VAL A 31 1.15 -6.28 -5.05
CA VAL A 31 1.14 -7.65 -5.55
C VAL A 31 0.78 -8.65 -4.46
N PHE A 32 0.10 -9.74 -4.83
CA PHE A 32 -0.30 -10.81 -3.93
C PHE A 32 0.46 -12.08 -4.26
N ILE A 33 1.27 -12.57 -3.32
CA ILE A 33 2.03 -13.82 -3.44
C ILE A 33 1.44 -14.84 -2.47
N LYS A 34 0.96 -15.95 -2.99
CA LYS A 34 0.37 -17.02 -2.20
C LYS A 34 1.25 -18.26 -2.11
N GLU A 35 1.05 -19.05 -1.08
CA GLU A 35 1.57 -20.40 -1.04
C GLU A 35 0.86 -21.31 -2.04
N GLY A 36 1.52 -22.40 -2.42
CA GLY A 36 1.07 -23.34 -3.44
C GLY A 36 2.07 -23.50 -4.58
N THR A 37 1.63 -24.14 -5.65
CA THR A 37 2.46 -24.41 -6.83
C THR A 37 1.63 -24.31 -8.10
N ASN A 38 2.17 -23.61 -9.11
CA ASN A 38 1.59 -23.45 -10.44
C ASN A 38 0.17 -22.86 -10.47
N GLU A 39 -0.07 -21.86 -9.62
CA GLU A 39 -1.37 -21.18 -9.54
C GLU A 39 -1.26 -19.69 -9.90
N LYS A 40 -2.29 -19.22 -10.61
CA LYS A 40 -2.54 -17.81 -10.94
C LYS A 40 -4.04 -17.58 -10.83
N ASN A 41 -4.49 -17.08 -9.70
CA ASN A 41 -5.91 -16.96 -9.36
C ASN A 41 -6.38 -15.52 -9.52
N LEU A 42 -7.37 -15.31 -10.39
CA LEU A 42 -8.01 -13.99 -10.53
C LEU A 42 -8.71 -13.60 -9.22
N VAL A 43 -8.56 -12.37 -8.81
CA VAL A 43 -9.37 -11.79 -7.72
C VAL A 43 -10.64 -11.22 -8.34
N ASP A 44 -11.76 -11.92 -8.17
CA ASP A 44 -13.04 -11.60 -8.85
C ASP A 44 -13.52 -10.16 -8.58
N SER A 45 -13.31 -9.67 -7.36
CA SER A 45 -13.68 -8.31 -6.95
C SER A 45 -12.68 -7.24 -7.43
N MET A 46 -11.57 -7.62 -8.08
CA MET A 46 -10.53 -6.73 -8.60
C MET A 46 -10.11 -7.12 -10.02
N PRO A 47 -10.87 -6.76 -11.06
CA PRO A 47 -10.62 -7.18 -12.44
C PRO A 47 -9.19 -6.90 -12.90
N GLY A 48 -8.48 -7.95 -13.35
CA GLY A 48 -7.11 -7.87 -13.84
C GLY A 48 -6.02 -8.02 -12.76
N ILE A 49 -6.40 -8.18 -11.49
CA ILE A 49 -5.48 -8.45 -10.37
C ILE A 49 -5.53 -9.93 -10.02
N TYR A 50 -4.36 -10.51 -9.76
CA TYR A 50 -4.20 -11.94 -9.50
C TYR A 50 -3.42 -12.19 -8.22
N GLN A 51 -3.70 -13.33 -7.60
CA GLN A 51 -2.82 -13.97 -6.63
C GLN A 51 -1.91 -14.95 -7.38
N TYR A 52 -0.62 -14.87 -7.17
CA TYR A 52 0.36 -15.74 -7.82
C TYR A 52 1.05 -16.64 -6.79
N THR A 53 1.24 -17.92 -7.13
CA THR A 53 2.28 -18.69 -6.47
C THR A 53 3.66 -18.22 -6.92
N LEU A 54 4.68 -18.43 -6.11
CA LEU A 54 6.00 -17.85 -6.34
C LEU A 54 6.61 -18.30 -7.69
N ASP A 55 6.37 -19.55 -8.09
CA ASP A 55 6.79 -20.13 -9.36
C ASP A 55 6.04 -19.58 -10.58
N ARG A 56 4.92 -18.89 -10.39
CA ARG A 56 4.14 -18.25 -11.47
C ARG A 56 4.27 -16.73 -11.48
N PHE A 57 4.96 -16.14 -10.51
CA PHE A 57 5.10 -14.69 -10.40
C PHE A 57 6.03 -14.09 -11.46
N ASP A 58 6.88 -14.88 -12.11
CA ASP A 58 7.81 -14.41 -13.13
C ASP A 58 7.11 -13.68 -14.28
N GLU A 59 5.95 -14.16 -14.71
CA GLU A 59 5.14 -13.49 -15.74
C GLU A 59 4.76 -12.05 -15.34
N GLU A 60 4.41 -11.84 -14.08
CA GLU A 60 4.04 -10.52 -13.59
C GLU A 60 5.28 -9.66 -13.33
N LEU A 61 6.38 -10.24 -12.87
CA LEU A 61 7.65 -9.56 -12.68
C LEU A 61 8.18 -8.98 -14.00
N GLU A 62 8.11 -9.75 -15.07
CA GLU A 62 8.47 -9.29 -16.44
C GLU A 62 7.59 -8.11 -16.87
N ARG A 63 6.28 -8.15 -16.60
CA ARG A 63 5.35 -7.04 -16.89
C ARG A 63 5.69 -5.78 -16.11
N ILE A 64 6.02 -5.93 -14.82
CA ILE A 64 6.43 -4.82 -13.92
C ILE A 64 7.70 -4.16 -14.45
N GLN A 65 8.72 -4.96 -14.79
CA GLN A 65 10.00 -4.46 -15.33
C GLN A 65 9.81 -3.79 -16.70
N ALA A 66 9.05 -4.40 -17.61
CA ALA A 66 8.76 -3.84 -18.93
C ALA A 66 7.98 -2.52 -18.86
N ALA A 67 7.09 -2.36 -17.89
CA ALA A 67 6.38 -1.12 -17.63
C ALA A 67 7.27 -0.03 -17.01
N GLY A 68 8.42 -0.41 -16.42
CA GLY A 68 9.33 0.49 -15.72
C GLY A 68 8.77 0.98 -14.38
N ILE A 69 8.03 0.12 -13.68
CA ILE A 69 7.56 0.37 -12.31
C ILE A 69 8.75 0.26 -11.36
N PRO A 70 9.05 1.28 -10.54
CA PRO A 70 10.23 1.31 -9.69
C PRO A 70 10.09 0.49 -8.40
N ALA A 71 8.86 0.28 -7.93
CA ALA A 71 8.60 -0.34 -6.63
C ALA A 71 7.34 -1.20 -6.62
N ILE A 72 7.37 -2.27 -5.81
CA ILE A 72 6.22 -3.11 -5.52
C ILE A 72 5.95 -3.15 -4.02
N LEU A 73 4.67 -3.33 -3.66
CA LEU A 73 4.23 -3.61 -2.29
C LEU A 73 3.73 -5.04 -2.22
N ILE A 74 4.39 -5.90 -1.42
CA ILE A 74 4.10 -7.34 -1.37
C ILE A 74 3.16 -7.65 -0.20
N PHE A 75 2.10 -8.40 -0.51
CA PHE A 75 1.21 -9.07 0.44
C PHE A 75 1.36 -10.58 0.30
N GLY A 76 1.71 -11.26 1.39
CA GLY A 76 1.83 -12.71 1.44
C GLY A 76 0.53 -13.36 1.89
N ILE A 77 0.14 -14.44 1.23
CA ILE A 77 -1.05 -15.23 1.57
C ILE A 77 -0.59 -16.64 1.95
N PRO A 78 -0.53 -16.96 3.26
CA PRO A 78 -0.13 -18.26 3.72
C PRO A 78 -1.22 -19.31 3.49
N GLU A 79 -0.83 -20.58 3.40
CA GLU A 79 -1.77 -21.72 3.35
C GLU A 79 -2.39 -21.99 4.73
N HIS A 80 -1.57 -21.84 5.80
CA HIS A 80 -1.99 -22.08 7.17
C HIS A 80 -2.02 -20.81 7.98
N LYS A 81 -3.06 -20.67 8.81
CA LYS A 81 -3.26 -19.54 9.72
C LYS A 81 -3.47 -20.06 11.14
N ASP A 82 -2.96 -19.35 12.11
CA ASP A 82 -3.13 -19.64 13.52
C ASP A 82 -3.56 -18.39 14.32
N GLU A 83 -3.76 -18.53 15.62
CA GLU A 83 -4.23 -17.43 16.47
C GLU A 83 -3.20 -16.30 16.64
N CYS A 84 -1.91 -16.60 16.50
CA CYS A 84 -0.82 -15.62 16.66
C CYS A 84 -0.17 -15.19 15.34
N GLY A 85 -0.64 -15.72 14.20
CA GLY A 85 -0.11 -15.37 12.89
C GLY A 85 1.34 -15.79 12.70
N SER A 86 1.74 -17.00 13.19
CA SER A 86 3.14 -17.43 13.25
C SER A 86 3.83 -17.46 11.90
N GLY A 87 3.11 -17.71 10.81
CA GLY A 87 3.64 -17.66 9.45
C GLY A 87 4.16 -16.29 9.02
N ALA A 88 3.70 -15.19 9.67
CA ALA A 88 4.13 -13.84 9.35
C ALA A 88 5.61 -13.57 9.62
N TYR A 89 6.14 -14.16 10.70
CA TYR A 89 7.52 -13.96 11.16
C TYR A 89 8.41 -15.21 11.02
N ASP A 90 7.96 -16.21 10.26
CA ASP A 90 8.79 -17.33 9.86
C ASP A 90 9.83 -16.87 8.84
N GLU A 91 11.11 -17.15 9.08
CA GLU A 91 12.21 -16.82 8.14
C GLU A 91 12.01 -17.44 6.74
N ASN A 92 11.28 -18.56 6.66
CA ASN A 92 10.91 -19.25 5.42
C ASN A 92 9.43 -19.02 5.02
N GLY A 93 8.76 -18.05 5.63
CA GLY A 93 7.41 -17.66 5.27
C GLY A 93 7.28 -17.23 3.82
N ILE A 94 6.05 -17.24 3.30
CA ILE A 94 5.81 -16.95 1.87
C ILE A 94 6.34 -15.59 1.45
N THR A 95 6.18 -14.56 2.28
CA THR A 95 6.63 -13.20 1.96
C THR A 95 8.15 -13.12 1.98
N GLN A 96 8.82 -13.71 2.96
CA GLN A 96 10.28 -13.73 3.06
C GLN A 96 10.90 -14.48 1.87
N ARG A 97 10.31 -15.59 1.44
CA ARG A 97 10.73 -16.33 0.23
C ARG A 97 10.54 -15.48 -1.02
N ALA A 98 9.38 -14.82 -1.15
CA ALA A 98 9.08 -13.94 -2.28
C ALA A 98 10.09 -12.79 -2.39
N VAL A 99 10.37 -12.10 -1.29
CA VAL A 99 11.38 -11.03 -1.25
C VAL A 99 12.73 -11.53 -1.76
N ARG A 100 13.23 -12.66 -1.24
CA ARG A 100 14.51 -13.23 -1.67
C ARG A 100 14.55 -13.58 -3.16
N GLU A 101 13.51 -14.23 -3.66
CA GLU A 101 13.48 -14.66 -5.07
C GLU A 101 13.32 -13.47 -6.03
N ILE A 102 12.50 -12.49 -5.69
CA ILE A 102 12.32 -11.28 -6.51
C ILE A 102 13.62 -10.46 -6.53
N LYS A 103 14.30 -10.27 -5.38
CA LYS A 103 15.58 -9.56 -5.33
C LYS A 103 16.68 -10.22 -6.16
N LYS A 104 16.70 -11.55 -6.25
CA LYS A 104 17.64 -12.24 -7.14
C LYS A 104 17.39 -11.96 -8.62
N LYS A 105 16.12 -11.85 -9.03
CA LYS A 105 15.70 -11.69 -10.44
C LYS A 105 15.64 -10.23 -10.87
N ALA A 106 15.33 -9.33 -9.95
CA ALA A 106 15.15 -7.90 -10.19
C ALA A 106 15.80 -7.08 -9.04
N PRO A 107 17.14 -7.05 -8.93
CA PRO A 107 17.84 -6.39 -7.82
C PRO A 107 17.56 -4.88 -7.72
N GLU A 108 17.28 -4.23 -8.84
CA GLU A 108 16.96 -2.79 -8.91
C GLU A 108 15.52 -2.45 -8.52
N LEU A 109 14.62 -3.45 -8.44
CA LEU A 109 13.24 -3.23 -8.06
C LEU A 109 13.17 -3.01 -6.55
N LEU A 110 12.64 -1.86 -6.13
CA LEU A 110 12.42 -1.57 -4.71
C LEU A 110 11.28 -2.43 -4.18
N ILE A 111 11.55 -3.20 -3.13
CA ILE A 111 10.58 -4.08 -2.49
C ILE A 111 10.11 -3.46 -1.17
N ILE A 112 8.83 -3.13 -1.12
CA ILE A 112 8.12 -2.74 0.09
C ILE A 112 7.39 -3.99 0.60
N ALA A 113 7.60 -4.35 1.86
CA ALA A 113 6.91 -5.47 2.48
C ALA A 113 5.88 -4.97 3.50
N ASP A 114 4.63 -5.36 3.31
CA ASP A 114 3.58 -5.09 4.30
C ASP A 114 3.86 -5.84 5.60
N VAL A 115 3.67 -5.19 6.73
CA VAL A 115 3.77 -5.79 8.06
C VAL A 115 2.44 -5.68 8.76
N CYS A 116 1.74 -6.81 8.79
CA CYS A 116 0.47 -6.99 9.48
C CYS A 116 0.25 -8.47 9.77
N LEU A 117 -0.49 -8.78 10.82
CA LEU A 117 -0.83 -10.16 11.14
C LEU A 117 -2.14 -10.63 10.49
N CYS A 118 -2.95 -9.75 9.90
CA CYS A 118 -4.31 -10.09 9.45
C CYS A 118 -4.38 -11.13 8.32
N GLU A 119 -3.36 -11.24 7.49
CA GLU A 119 -3.24 -12.28 6.46
C GLU A 119 -2.91 -13.64 7.07
N TYR A 120 -2.30 -13.68 8.27
CA TYR A 120 -1.72 -14.84 8.92
C TYR A 120 -2.52 -15.34 10.12
N THR A 121 -3.37 -14.48 10.71
CA THR A 121 -4.21 -14.87 11.85
C THR A 121 -5.48 -15.56 11.40
N SER A 122 -5.88 -16.61 12.12
CA SER A 122 -7.12 -17.36 11.86
C SER A 122 -8.39 -16.52 12.05
N HIS A 123 -8.32 -15.48 12.86
CA HIS A 123 -9.41 -14.53 13.11
C HIS A 123 -9.37 -13.28 12.22
N GLY A 124 -8.34 -13.06 11.40
CA GLY A 124 -8.25 -11.95 10.44
C GLY A 124 -8.05 -10.56 11.05
N HIS A 125 -7.80 -10.43 12.34
CA HIS A 125 -7.43 -9.15 12.97
C HIS A 125 -5.92 -8.88 12.86
N CYS A 126 -5.54 -7.60 12.91
CA CYS A 126 -4.17 -7.14 12.73
C CYS A 126 -3.25 -7.34 13.94
N GLY A 127 -3.80 -7.80 15.07
CA GLY A 127 -3.07 -8.04 16.33
C GLY A 127 -3.60 -9.25 17.06
N LEU A 128 -2.93 -9.59 18.16
CA LEU A 128 -3.34 -10.66 19.06
C LEU A 128 -4.69 -10.36 19.68
N VAL A 129 -5.48 -11.41 19.93
CA VAL A 129 -6.83 -11.30 20.47
C VAL A 129 -6.90 -12.02 21.82
N LYS A 130 -7.47 -11.35 22.82
CA LYS A 130 -7.85 -11.95 24.10
C LYS A 130 -9.18 -11.38 24.56
N ASP A 131 -10.10 -12.24 24.94
CA ASP A 131 -11.44 -11.88 25.43
C ASP A 131 -12.19 -10.91 24.49
N GLY A 132 -12.03 -11.11 23.15
CA GLY A 132 -12.62 -10.29 22.10
C GLY A 132 -11.98 -8.89 21.94
N LYS A 133 -10.83 -8.63 22.55
CA LYS A 133 -10.08 -7.37 22.43
C LYS A 133 -8.77 -7.59 21.71
N ILE A 134 -8.38 -6.60 20.93
CA ILE A 134 -7.05 -6.55 20.30
C ILE A 134 -6.04 -6.06 21.33
N LEU A 135 -4.95 -6.80 21.48
CA LEU A 135 -3.88 -6.50 22.42
C LEU A 135 -2.79 -5.70 21.72
N ASN A 136 -2.71 -4.40 21.98
CA ASN A 136 -1.73 -3.52 21.35
C ASN A 136 -0.29 -3.95 21.66
N ASP A 137 0.11 -3.84 22.93
CA ASP A 137 1.50 -3.97 23.35
C ASP A 137 2.06 -5.40 23.13
N GLU A 138 1.22 -6.41 23.30
CA GLU A 138 1.61 -7.81 23.06
C GLU A 138 1.77 -8.15 21.57
N THR A 139 1.17 -7.34 20.69
CA THR A 139 1.28 -7.49 19.24
C THR A 139 2.61 -6.94 18.72
N LEU A 140 3.12 -5.83 19.27
CA LEU A 140 4.33 -5.15 18.80
C LEU A 140 5.56 -6.07 18.65
N PRO A 141 5.86 -6.99 19.60
CA PRO A 141 6.98 -7.93 19.45
C PRO A 141 6.85 -8.85 18.24
N LEU A 142 5.64 -9.24 17.83
CA LEU A 142 5.41 -10.11 16.67
C LEU A 142 5.58 -9.33 15.36
N LEU A 143 5.06 -8.10 15.31
CA LEU A 143 5.28 -7.20 14.17
C LEU A 143 6.78 -6.90 13.98
N ALA A 144 7.51 -6.67 15.07
CA ALA A 144 8.95 -6.46 15.02
C ALA A 144 9.72 -7.68 14.49
N LYS A 145 9.35 -8.91 14.92
CA LYS A 145 9.92 -10.13 14.35
C LYS A 145 9.66 -10.24 12.85
N MET A 146 8.43 -9.96 12.42
CA MET A 146 8.07 -9.94 11.00
C MET A 146 8.91 -8.93 10.23
N ALA A 147 9.00 -7.69 10.70
CA ALA A 147 9.81 -6.64 10.09
C ALA A 147 11.28 -7.04 9.92
N VAL A 148 11.89 -7.60 10.98
CA VAL A 148 13.30 -8.04 10.95
C VAL A 148 13.50 -9.21 9.98
N THR A 149 12.60 -10.20 9.94
CA THR A 149 12.76 -11.33 8.99
C THR A 149 12.60 -10.88 7.53
N LEU A 150 11.71 -9.92 7.26
CA LEU A 150 11.51 -9.34 5.92
C LEU A 150 12.71 -8.49 5.49
N ALA A 151 13.24 -7.64 6.39
CA ALA A 151 14.45 -6.85 6.13
C ALA A 151 15.67 -7.76 5.84
N LYS A 152 15.87 -8.81 6.66
CA LYS A 152 16.92 -9.82 6.43
C LYS A 152 16.72 -10.63 5.14
N ALA A 153 15.49 -10.77 4.67
CA ALA A 153 15.19 -11.38 3.38
C ALA A 153 15.55 -10.46 2.20
N GLY A 154 15.76 -9.16 2.42
CA GLY A 154 16.16 -8.19 1.42
C GLY A 154 15.07 -7.17 1.05
N ALA A 155 14.03 -7.00 1.86
CA ALA A 155 13.09 -5.90 1.69
C ALA A 155 13.80 -4.55 1.92
N ASP A 156 13.60 -3.60 1.01
CA ASP A 156 14.20 -2.27 1.10
C ASP A 156 13.42 -1.38 2.07
N MET A 157 12.14 -1.65 2.22
CA MET A 157 11.22 -0.87 3.04
C MET A 157 10.19 -1.76 3.72
N ILE A 158 9.93 -1.48 4.98
CA ILE A 158 8.89 -2.10 5.80
C ILE A 158 7.71 -1.14 5.92
N ALA A 159 6.49 -1.65 5.68
CA ALA A 159 5.28 -0.85 5.70
C ALA A 159 4.26 -1.41 6.70
N PRO A 160 4.34 -1.03 7.99
CA PRO A 160 3.43 -1.52 9.01
C PRO A 160 2.01 -0.98 8.78
N SER A 161 1.07 -1.90 8.55
CA SER A 161 -0.32 -1.56 8.23
C SER A 161 -1.31 -1.95 9.34
N ASP A 162 -0.82 -2.32 10.49
CA ASP A 162 -1.55 -2.87 11.62
C ASP A 162 -2.33 -1.82 12.43
N MET A 163 -1.84 -0.58 12.52
CA MET A 163 -2.38 0.53 13.32
C MET A 163 -2.29 0.32 14.85
N MET A 164 -1.27 -0.41 15.33
CA MET A 164 -1.00 -0.47 16.77
C MET A 164 -0.24 0.78 17.22
N ASP A 165 -0.62 1.33 18.37
CA ASP A 165 0.09 2.49 18.94
C ASP A 165 1.54 2.15 19.24
N GLY A 166 2.48 3.02 18.87
CA GLY A 166 3.91 2.85 19.11
C GLY A 166 4.63 1.87 18.17
N HIS A 167 3.95 1.41 17.11
CA HIS A 167 4.51 0.39 16.22
C HIS A 167 5.76 0.88 15.47
N ILE A 168 5.81 2.11 15.01
CA ILE A 168 6.97 2.64 14.28
C ILE A 168 8.21 2.65 15.18
N ALA A 169 8.11 3.18 16.40
CA ALA A 169 9.23 3.21 17.35
C ALA A 169 9.73 1.79 17.67
N TYR A 170 8.78 0.85 17.85
CA TYR A 170 9.13 -0.52 18.19
C TYR A 170 9.84 -1.24 17.03
N LEU A 171 9.34 -1.07 15.80
CA LEU A 171 9.92 -1.65 14.60
C LEU A 171 11.28 -1.02 14.28
N ARG A 172 11.42 0.31 14.36
CA ARG A 172 12.69 1.00 14.12
C ARG A 172 13.78 0.49 15.06
N LYS A 173 13.47 0.43 16.34
CA LYS A 173 14.38 -0.11 17.35
C LYS A 173 14.79 -1.54 17.02
N ALA A 174 13.83 -2.41 16.71
CA ALA A 174 14.12 -3.81 16.41
C ALA A 174 14.97 -3.99 15.14
N LEU A 175 14.73 -3.20 14.09
CA LEU A 175 15.52 -3.20 12.87
C LEU A 175 16.96 -2.79 13.16
N ASP A 176 17.17 -1.69 13.91
CA ASP A 176 18.51 -1.18 14.27
C ASP A 176 19.30 -2.18 15.12
N GLU A 177 18.66 -2.75 16.15
CA GLU A 177 19.30 -3.77 17.02
C GLU A 177 19.67 -5.06 16.27
N ASN A 178 19.01 -5.32 15.12
CA ASN A 178 19.31 -6.47 14.27
C ASN A 178 20.20 -6.14 13.05
N GLY A 179 20.79 -4.94 12.99
CA GLY A 179 21.69 -4.51 11.93
C GLY A 179 21.02 -4.14 10.61
N CYS A 180 19.70 -3.90 10.62
CA CYS A 180 18.91 -3.46 9.45
C CYS A 180 18.72 -1.94 9.47
N VAL A 181 19.77 -1.17 9.74
CA VAL A 181 19.72 0.29 9.96
C VAL A 181 19.32 1.07 8.71
N ASP A 182 19.58 0.54 7.52
CA ASP A 182 19.28 1.17 6.24
C ASP A 182 17.87 0.80 5.70
N THR A 183 17.14 -0.11 6.38
CA THR A 183 15.78 -0.48 5.99
C THR A 183 14.81 0.64 6.33
N LEU A 184 14.10 1.16 5.32
CA LEU A 184 13.15 2.24 5.48
C LEU A 184 11.86 1.79 6.20
N LEU A 185 11.20 2.73 6.89
CA LEU A 185 9.86 2.56 7.47
C LEU A 185 8.87 3.51 6.80
N MET A 186 7.80 2.93 6.21
CA MET A 186 6.66 3.66 5.67
C MET A 186 5.43 3.38 6.54
N GLY A 187 5.13 4.29 7.47
CA GLY A 187 3.98 4.17 8.35
C GLY A 187 2.65 4.30 7.59
N TYR A 188 1.70 3.41 7.86
CA TYR A 188 0.30 3.62 7.46
C TYR A 188 -0.36 4.58 8.45
N SER A 189 0.23 5.74 8.62
CA SER A 189 0.00 6.70 9.72
C SER A 189 -1.46 7.13 9.82
N ALA A 190 -2.09 7.50 8.72
CA ALA A 190 -3.49 7.88 8.69
C ALA A 190 -4.33 6.83 7.94
N LYS A 191 -4.57 5.68 8.58
CA LYS A 191 -5.39 4.61 8.01
C LYS A 191 -6.78 4.56 8.65
N PHE A 192 -7.79 4.84 7.85
CA PHE A 192 -9.18 4.89 8.27
C PHE A 192 -9.89 3.54 8.21
N ALA A 193 -10.85 3.30 9.10
CA ALA A 193 -11.76 2.15 9.06
C ALA A 193 -12.76 2.34 7.89
N SER A 194 -12.36 1.89 6.71
CA SER A 194 -13.05 2.23 5.47
C SER A 194 -13.79 1.04 4.84
N GLY A 195 -14.96 1.33 4.25
CA GLY A 195 -15.71 0.41 3.40
C GLY A 195 -15.00 0.10 2.07
N TYR A 196 -14.03 0.93 1.65
CA TYR A 196 -13.27 0.74 0.42
C TYR A 196 -12.27 -0.44 0.46
N TYR A 197 -12.13 -1.15 1.60
CA TYR A 197 -11.20 -2.28 1.72
C TYR A 197 -11.82 -3.64 1.35
N SER A 198 -13.11 -3.73 1.05
CA SER A 198 -13.78 -5.01 0.82
C SER A 198 -13.09 -5.88 -0.23
N PRO A 199 -12.73 -5.40 -1.44
CA PRO A 199 -12.04 -6.23 -2.41
C PRO A 199 -10.64 -6.71 -1.97
N PHE A 200 -9.92 -5.91 -1.17
CA PHE A 200 -8.64 -6.34 -0.60
C PHE A 200 -8.81 -7.50 0.39
N ARG A 201 -9.89 -7.49 1.19
CA ARG A 201 -10.17 -8.58 2.13
C ARG A 201 -10.39 -9.90 1.42
N ASP A 202 -11.02 -9.87 0.24
CA ASP A 202 -11.16 -11.04 -0.63
C ASP A 202 -9.79 -11.47 -1.17
N ALA A 203 -9.00 -10.52 -1.68
CA ALA A 203 -7.68 -10.78 -2.26
C ALA A 203 -6.66 -11.34 -1.26
N ALA A 204 -6.68 -10.88 -0.02
CA ALA A 204 -5.72 -11.26 1.02
C ALA A 204 -6.28 -12.32 1.99
N HIS A 205 -7.52 -12.78 1.81
CA HIS A 205 -8.23 -13.66 2.73
C HIS A 205 -8.19 -13.18 4.19
N SER A 206 -8.32 -11.85 4.40
CA SER A 206 -8.09 -11.18 5.69
C SER A 206 -9.34 -10.53 6.29
N ALA A 207 -10.54 -11.02 5.93
CA ALA A 207 -11.77 -10.56 6.54
C ALA A 207 -11.79 -10.93 8.04
N PRO A 208 -12.14 -9.98 8.96
CA PRO A 208 -12.23 -10.30 10.37
C PRO A 208 -13.36 -11.31 10.63
N ALA A 209 -13.06 -12.36 11.41
CA ALA A 209 -14.00 -13.42 11.76
C ALA A 209 -15.07 -12.95 12.77
N PHE A 210 -14.82 -11.88 13.49
CA PHE A 210 -15.75 -11.25 14.44
C PHE A 210 -15.54 -9.74 14.48
N GLY A 211 -16.54 -8.98 14.93
CA GLY A 211 -16.45 -7.53 15.12
C GLY A 211 -16.06 -6.76 13.86
N ASP A 212 -15.28 -5.71 14.07
CA ASP A 212 -14.71 -4.88 13.00
C ASP A 212 -13.32 -4.35 13.41
N ARG A 213 -12.74 -3.43 12.63
CA ARG A 213 -11.40 -2.87 12.89
C ARG A 213 -11.41 -1.46 13.47
N ARG A 214 -12.57 -0.96 13.92
CA ARG A 214 -12.72 0.43 14.40
C ARG A 214 -12.07 0.70 15.75
N THR A 215 -11.64 -0.33 16.46
CA THR A 215 -10.91 -0.18 17.73
C THR A 215 -9.44 0.19 17.54
N TYR A 216 -8.92 0.08 16.29
CA TYR A 216 -7.52 0.40 15.97
C TYR A 216 -7.34 1.12 14.62
N GLN A 217 -8.31 1.11 13.72
CA GLN A 217 -8.30 1.98 12.54
C GLN A 217 -9.15 3.22 12.81
N MET A 218 -8.72 4.36 12.29
CA MET A 218 -9.33 5.66 12.56
C MET A 218 -10.78 5.76 12.09
N ASP A 219 -11.58 6.54 12.81
CA ASP A 219 -12.94 6.86 12.38
C ASP A 219 -12.92 7.76 11.13
N PRO A 220 -13.64 7.39 10.05
CA PRO A 220 -13.74 8.21 8.83
C PRO A 220 -14.22 9.65 9.07
N ALA A 221 -14.89 9.93 10.19
CA ALA A 221 -15.38 11.25 10.54
C ALA A 221 -14.30 12.17 11.17
N ASN A 222 -13.08 11.63 11.51
CA ASN A 222 -12.09 12.33 12.31
C ASN A 222 -10.87 12.80 11.50
N GLY A 223 -10.94 13.99 10.89
CA GLY A 223 -9.80 14.52 10.13
C GLY A 223 -8.63 15.01 10.98
N ARG A 224 -8.89 15.58 12.19
CA ARG A 224 -7.82 16.09 13.07
C ARG A 224 -6.99 15.00 13.73
N GLU A 225 -7.56 13.83 13.92
CA GLU A 225 -6.88 12.65 14.46
C GLU A 225 -5.76 12.21 13.49
N ALA A 226 -5.99 12.26 12.17
CA ALA A 226 -5.01 11.93 11.15
C ALA A 226 -3.71 12.73 11.24
N LEU A 227 -3.78 14.01 11.61
CA LEU A 227 -2.59 14.85 11.79
C LEU A 227 -1.76 14.40 13.00
N ARG A 228 -2.44 14.04 14.08
CA ARG A 228 -1.79 13.53 15.30
C ARG A 228 -1.14 12.16 15.09
N GLU A 229 -1.80 11.27 14.37
CA GLU A 229 -1.25 9.96 14.01
C GLU A 229 0.00 10.11 13.13
N CYS A 230 -0.06 10.98 12.13
CA CYS A 230 1.11 11.29 11.29
C CYS A 230 2.25 11.91 12.10
N GLU A 231 1.97 12.82 13.04
CA GLU A 231 2.95 13.44 13.92
C GLU A 231 3.60 12.40 14.84
N ALA A 232 2.81 11.49 15.43
CA ALA A 232 3.30 10.42 16.27
C ALA A 232 4.25 9.48 15.50
N ASP A 233 3.86 9.00 14.31
CA ASP A 233 4.71 8.13 13.49
C ASP A 233 6.03 8.82 13.07
N ILE A 234 5.98 10.13 12.79
CA ILE A 234 7.18 10.93 12.49
C ILE A 234 8.12 10.99 13.71
N GLU A 235 7.58 11.29 14.89
CA GLU A 235 8.36 11.33 16.14
C GLU A 235 8.94 9.96 16.49
N GLU A 236 8.23 8.89 16.15
CA GLU A 236 8.64 7.50 16.32
C GLU A 236 9.70 7.03 15.30
N GLY A 237 9.96 7.81 14.24
CA GLY A 237 11.03 7.55 13.27
C GLY A 237 10.57 6.96 11.94
N ALA A 238 9.35 7.22 11.50
CA ALA A 238 8.93 6.91 10.13
C ALA A 238 9.71 7.75 9.11
N ASP A 239 10.23 7.11 8.07
CA ASP A 239 10.89 7.79 6.94
C ASP A 239 9.85 8.34 5.95
N ILE A 240 8.75 7.65 5.80
CA ILE A 240 7.62 7.99 4.91
C ILE A 240 6.32 7.79 5.69
N ILE A 241 5.39 8.71 5.53
CA ILE A 241 4.04 8.60 6.12
C ILE A 241 3.01 8.37 5.02
N MET A 242 1.88 7.73 5.36
CA MET A 242 0.86 7.38 4.39
C MET A 242 -0.55 7.75 4.86
N VAL A 243 -1.37 8.23 3.90
CA VAL A 243 -2.83 8.36 4.05
C VAL A 243 -3.52 7.23 3.28
N LYS A 244 -4.41 6.50 3.94
CA LYS A 244 -5.19 5.38 3.37
C LYS A 244 -6.63 5.37 3.88
N PRO A 245 -7.65 5.37 2.99
CA PRO A 245 -7.63 5.45 1.53
C PRO A 245 -7.18 6.81 0.97
N ALA A 246 -7.15 6.96 -0.37
CA ALA A 246 -6.69 8.16 -1.04
C ALA A 246 -7.82 9.09 -1.51
N LEU A 247 -8.64 8.63 -2.48
CA LEU A 247 -9.54 9.53 -3.24
C LEU A 247 -10.63 10.17 -2.38
N ALA A 248 -11.22 9.42 -1.46
CA ALA A 248 -12.24 9.95 -0.54
C ALA A 248 -11.65 10.78 0.61
N TYR A 249 -10.31 10.87 0.70
CA TYR A 249 -9.55 11.50 1.80
C TYR A 249 -8.52 12.52 1.30
N LEU A 250 -8.73 13.12 0.12
CA LEU A 250 -7.82 14.14 -0.43
C LEU A 250 -7.72 15.40 0.43
N ASP A 251 -8.74 15.71 1.22
CA ASP A 251 -8.72 16.74 2.25
C ASP A 251 -7.69 16.43 3.35
N ILE A 252 -7.63 15.17 3.79
CA ILE A 252 -6.64 14.68 4.76
C ILE A 252 -5.23 14.72 4.15
N VAL A 253 -5.07 14.22 2.91
CA VAL A 253 -3.79 14.31 2.18
C VAL A 253 -3.30 15.75 2.13
N LYS A 254 -4.19 16.69 1.79
CA LYS A 254 -3.86 18.12 1.72
C LYS A 254 -3.50 18.70 3.08
N ALA A 255 -4.23 18.33 4.13
CA ALA A 255 -3.97 18.78 5.49
C ALA A 255 -2.61 18.27 6.00
N VAL A 256 -2.36 16.96 5.88
CA VAL A 256 -1.06 16.33 6.26
C VAL A 256 0.10 16.98 5.51
N ARG A 257 -0.02 17.18 4.18
CA ARG A 257 1.02 17.88 3.39
C ARG A 257 1.30 19.30 3.89
N GLY A 258 0.31 19.98 4.45
CA GLY A 258 0.46 21.31 5.03
C GLY A 258 1.30 21.34 6.32
N GLU A 259 1.27 20.25 7.08
CA GLU A 259 1.92 20.16 8.40
C GLU A 259 3.32 19.54 8.35
N THR A 260 3.64 18.73 7.33
CA THR A 260 4.92 18.02 7.26
C THR A 260 5.64 18.15 5.93
N LYS A 261 6.96 18.01 5.98
CA LYS A 261 7.85 17.89 4.81
C LYS A 261 8.32 16.47 4.54
N HIS A 262 7.90 15.50 5.34
CA HIS A 262 8.21 14.09 5.08
C HIS A 262 7.61 13.65 3.75
N PRO A 263 8.23 12.70 3.04
CA PRO A 263 7.60 12.07 1.89
C PRO A 263 6.23 11.52 2.27
N LEU A 264 5.22 11.82 1.46
CA LEU A 264 3.84 11.44 1.70
C LEU A 264 3.37 10.43 0.67
N ALA A 265 3.10 9.22 1.13
CA ALA A 265 2.46 8.19 0.33
C ALA A 265 0.93 8.26 0.45
N VAL A 266 0.25 7.84 -0.59
CA VAL A 266 -1.20 7.59 -0.54
C VAL A 266 -1.50 6.21 -1.12
N TYR A 267 -2.52 5.56 -0.60
CA TYR A 267 -2.97 4.27 -1.13
C TYR A 267 -4.32 4.43 -1.85
N ASN A 268 -4.28 4.37 -3.18
CA ASN A 268 -5.47 4.21 -4.02
C ASN A 268 -5.95 2.77 -3.90
N VAL A 269 -6.88 2.54 -2.98
CA VAL A 269 -7.23 1.21 -2.46
C VAL A 269 -8.11 0.40 -3.39
N SER A 270 -8.27 -0.87 -3.04
CA SER A 270 -8.98 -1.88 -3.83
C SER A 270 -10.41 -1.49 -4.21
N GLY A 271 -11.18 -0.91 -3.30
CA GLY A 271 -12.55 -0.44 -3.60
C GLY A 271 -12.55 0.75 -4.58
N GLU A 272 -11.62 1.68 -4.44
CA GLU A 272 -11.48 2.80 -5.39
C GLU A 272 -11.10 2.29 -6.79
N TYR A 273 -10.19 1.31 -6.87
CA TYR A 273 -9.83 0.61 -8.10
C TYR A 273 -11.04 -0.10 -8.72
N SER A 274 -11.71 -0.94 -7.95
CA SER A 274 -12.82 -1.77 -8.43
C SER A 274 -14.03 -0.95 -8.91
N MET A 275 -14.30 0.18 -8.26
CA MET A 275 -15.37 1.13 -8.69
C MET A 275 -15.09 1.70 -10.08
N VAL A 276 -13.83 2.08 -10.37
CA VAL A 276 -13.44 2.58 -11.69
C VAL A 276 -13.51 1.46 -12.73
N LYS A 277 -12.96 0.28 -12.44
CA LYS A 277 -13.04 -0.88 -13.36
C LYS A 277 -14.48 -1.27 -13.66
N ALA A 278 -15.35 -1.35 -12.66
CA ALA A 278 -16.75 -1.69 -12.85
C ALA A 278 -17.48 -0.66 -13.74
N ALA A 279 -17.29 0.62 -13.52
CA ALA A 279 -17.88 1.67 -14.34
C ALA A 279 -17.33 1.68 -15.77
N ALA A 280 -16.04 1.41 -15.96
CA ALA A 280 -15.40 1.31 -17.27
C ALA A 280 -15.88 0.09 -18.06
N ILE A 281 -15.97 -1.09 -17.45
CA ILE A 281 -16.49 -2.31 -18.08
C ILE A 281 -17.92 -2.11 -18.60
N ASN A 282 -18.74 -1.34 -17.86
CA ASN A 282 -20.09 -1.01 -18.28
C ASN A 282 -20.17 0.15 -19.31
N GLY A 283 -19.04 0.72 -19.72
CA GLY A 283 -19.00 1.80 -20.70
C GLY A 283 -19.53 3.16 -20.19
N TRP A 284 -19.62 3.34 -18.89
CA TRP A 284 -20.14 4.57 -18.29
C TRP A 284 -19.10 5.68 -18.18
N ILE A 285 -17.82 5.29 -18.14
CA ILE A 285 -16.68 6.21 -18.05
C ILE A 285 -15.56 5.76 -18.99
N ASP A 286 -14.71 6.73 -19.39
CA ASP A 286 -13.42 6.48 -20.03
C ASP A 286 -12.38 6.16 -18.94
N GLU A 287 -11.92 4.91 -18.90
CA GLU A 287 -11.02 4.41 -17.86
C GLU A 287 -9.71 5.22 -17.81
N LYS A 288 -9.04 5.39 -18.96
CA LYS A 288 -7.77 6.12 -19.02
C LYS A 288 -7.92 7.54 -18.46
N ARG A 289 -8.94 8.26 -18.89
CA ARG A 289 -9.18 9.64 -18.46
C ARG A 289 -9.42 9.74 -16.96
N ILE A 290 -10.28 8.89 -16.40
CA ILE A 290 -10.62 8.93 -14.96
C ILE A 290 -9.42 8.52 -14.12
N VAL A 291 -8.70 7.46 -14.50
CA VAL A 291 -7.51 7.01 -13.75
C VAL A 291 -6.43 8.09 -13.76
N MET A 292 -6.10 8.67 -14.91
CA MET A 292 -5.11 9.74 -15.00
C MET A 292 -5.52 10.99 -14.22
N GLU A 293 -6.82 11.34 -14.22
CA GLU A 293 -7.35 12.44 -13.41
C GLU A 293 -7.22 12.15 -11.91
N ASN A 294 -7.50 10.91 -11.47
CA ASN A 294 -7.32 10.48 -10.10
C ASN A 294 -5.85 10.55 -9.65
N MET A 295 -4.89 10.11 -10.50
CA MET A 295 -3.45 10.22 -10.21
C MET A 295 -3.05 11.68 -10.02
N ILE A 296 -3.47 12.56 -10.93
CA ILE A 296 -3.22 14.01 -10.82
C ILE A 296 -3.89 14.61 -9.57
N ALA A 297 -5.09 14.17 -9.21
CA ALA A 297 -5.78 14.66 -8.02
C ALA A 297 -5.02 14.31 -6.73
N MET A 298 -4.51 13.11 -6.62
CA MET A 298 -3.68 12.67 -5.49
C MET A 298 -2.36 13.46 -5.42
N LYS A 299 -1.65 13.62 -6.54
CA LYS A 299 -0.43 14.45 -6.62
C LYS A 299 -0.72 15.92 -6.24
N ARG A 300 -1.78 16.50 -6.78
CA ARG A 300 -2.18 17.88 -6.51
C ARG A 300 -2.57 18.11 -5.04
N ALA A 301 -3.12 17.09 -4.37
CA ALA A 301 -3.38 17.13 -2.94
C ALA A 301 -2.09 17.13 -2.11
N GLY A 302 -1.00 16.55 -2.63
CA GLY A 302 0.32 16.59 -1.99
C GLY A 302 1.04 15.25 -1.89
N ALA A 303 0.53 14.20 -2.52
CA ALA A 303 1.20 12.90 -2.53
C ALA A 303 2.52 12.95 -3.32
N ASP A 304 3.57 12.35 -2.75
CA ASP A 304 4.83 12.08 -3.45
C ASP A 304 4.81 10.69 -4.09
N ILE A 305 4.23 9.71 -3.37
CA ILE A 305 4.18 8.30 -3.75
C ILE A 305 2.72 7.86 -3.84
N ILE A 306 2.37 7.14 -4.89
CA ILE A 306 1.02 6.61 -5.10
C ILE A 306 1.07 5.09 -5.21
N ILE A 307 0.54 4.41 -4.21
CA ILE A 307 0.31 2.97 -4.25
C ILE A 307 -1.02 2.74 -4.96
N THR A 308 -1.01 2.03 -6.08
CA THR A 308 -2.23 1.81 -6.87
C THR A 308 -2.18 0.54 -7.69
N TYR A 309 -3.29 -0.16 -7.78
CA TYR A 309 -3.48 -1.31 -8.67
C TYR A 309 -3.54 -0.91 -10.16
N HIS A 310 -3.72 0.37 -10.47
CA HIS A 310 -3.63 0.92 -11.82
C HIS A 310 -2.19 1.16 -12.30
N ALA A 311 -1.16 0.88 -11.49
CA ALA A 311 0.22 1.30 -11.77
C ALA A 311 0.73 0.84 -13.15
N LEU A 312 0.47 -0.40 -13.55
CA LEU A 312 0.88 -0.93 -14.86
C LEU A 312 0.15 -0.22 -16.02
N ASP A 313 -1.14 0.04 -15.88
CA ASP A 313 -1.93 0.78 -16.88
C ASP A 313 -1.44 2.22 -17.01
N VAL A 314 -1.25 2.92 -15.88
CA VAL A 314 -0.73 4.29 -15.83
C VAL A 314 0.66 4.37 -16.47
N ALA A 315 1.58 3.45 -16.13
CA ALA A 315 2.93 3.43 -16.67
C ALA A 315 2.93 3.26 -18.21
N ARG A 316 2.05 2.40 -18.74
CA ARG A 316 1.86 2.21 -20.18
C ARG A 316 1.33 3.50 -20.84
N TRP A 317 0.29 4.11 -20.28
CA TRP A 317 -0.28 5.35 -20.85
C TRP A 317 0.69 6.52 -20.84
N LEU A 318 1.57 6.61 -19.83
CA LEU A 318 2.64 7.60 -19.80
C LEU A 318 3.72 7.36 -20.87
N GLN A 319 3.93 6.11 -21.29
CA GLN A 319 4.83 5.80 -22.43
C GLN A 319 4.23 6.22 -23.77
N ASP A 320 2.94 6.00 -23.96
CA ASP A 320 2.23 6.31 -25.21
C ASP A 320 2.14 7.83 -25.46
N GLU A 321 2.36 8.67 -24.45
CA GLU A 321 2.29 10.15 -24.53
C GLU A 321 3.67 10.81 -24.73
N GLN A 322 4.76 10.04 -24.73
CA GLN A 322 6.14 10.50 -25.02
C GLN A 322 6.48 10.32 -26.48
#